data_47a5be4e830ff93e9c2e559a917df017
#
_entry.id   47a5be4e830ff93e9c2e559a917df017
#
_cell.length_a   1.000
_cell.length_b   1.000
_cell.length_c   1.000
_cell.angle_alpha   90.00
_cell.angle_beta   90.00
_cell.angle_gamma   90.00
#
_symmetry.space_group_name_H-M   'P 1'
#
loop_
_entity.id
_entity.type
_entity.pdbx_description
1 polymer ?
#
loop_
_entity_poly.entity_id
_entity_poly.type
_entity_poly.pdbx_seq_one_letter_code
_entity_poly.pdbx_strand_id
1 'polypeptide(L)'
;MFEKKKKIELNSEELRTLRYSLMDFRNSLIKQNKYADPVNEMMVKLKDKMKVDKYDLGLIINSLNESRTTMLNDNKDTESVDYLLLKLIKIHDTL
;
A
#
# COMPACT_ATOMS: atom_id res chain seq x y z
N MET A 1 -0.63 -22.28 13.87
CA MET A 1 0.40 -21.76 12.97
C MET A 1 0.54 -20.25 13.19
N PHE A 2 1.76 -19.78 13.29
CA PHE A 2 2.01 -18.36 13.59
C PHE A 2 2.32 -17.60 12.32
N GLU A 3 1.59 -16.52 12.07
CA GLU A 3 1.92 -15.60 11.00
C GLU A 3 3.10 -14.74 11.45
N LYS A 4 4.08 -14.63 10.57
CA LYS A 4 5.20 -13.72 10.80
C LYS A 4 4.73 -12.29 10.53
N LYS A 5 5.02 -11.41 11.49
CA LYS A 5 4.76 -9.99 11.32
C LYS A 5 6.05 -9.20 11.42
N LYS A 6 6.18 -8.18 10.63
CA LYS A 6 7.30 -7.24 10.71
C LYS A 6 6.80 -5.86 11.06
N LYS A 7 7.58 -5.17 11.88
CA LYS A 7 7.33 -3.77 12.20
C LYS A 7 7.86 -2.92 11.05
N ILE A 8 7.00 -2.04 10.54
CA ILE A 8 7.41 -1.06 9.53
C ILE A 8 7.26 0.34 10.10
N GLU A 9 8.11 1.25 9.64
CA GLU A 9 8.05 2.66 10.00
C GLU A 9 7.93 3.48 8.72
N LEU A 10 6.96 4.39 8.71
CA LEU A 10 6.69 5.28 7.60
C LEU A 10 6.85 6.72 8.05
N ASN A 11 7.58 7.52 7.29
CA ASN A 11 7.62 8.96 7.55
C ASN A 11 6.31 9.60 7.08
N SER A 12 6.15 10.90 7.35
CA SER A 12 4.90 11.61 7.04
C SER A 12 4.56 11.57 5.55
N GLU A 13 5.56 11.72 4.69
CA GLU A 13 5.35 11.69 3.24
C GLU A 13 4.97 10.29 2.76
N GLU A 14 5.66 9.27 3.24
CA GLU A 14 5.36 7.87 2.92
C GLU A 14 3.96 7.49 3.37
N LEU A 15 3.58 7.89 4.57
CA LEU A 15 2.25 7.63 5.12
C LEU A 15 1.16 8.28 4.27
N ARG A 16 1.38 9.53 3.86
CA ARG A 16 0.45 10.26 2.98
C ARG A 16 0.32 9.56 1.64
N THR A 17 1.43 9.22 1.02
CA THR A 17 1.47 8.52 -0.27
C THR A 17 0.68 7.21 -0.20
N LEU A 18 0.92 6.43 0.84
CA LEU A 18 0.23 5.15 1.02
C LEU A 18 -1.27 5.35 1.27
N ARG A 19 -1.63 6.34 2.07
CA ARG A 19 -3.04 6.63 2.36
C ARG A 19 -3.81 6.98 1.08
N TYR A 20 -3.24 7.82 0.23
CA TYR A 20 -3.86 8.17 -1.05
C TYR A 20 -3.95 6.96 -1.97
N SER A 21 -2.90 6.14 -2.03
CA SER A 21 -2.88 4.94 -2.87
C SER A 21 -3.96 3.94 -2.45
N LEU A 22 -4.13 3.74 -1.15
CA LEU A 22 -5.18 2.85 -0.63
C LEU A 22 -6.57 3.39 -0.93
N MET A 23 -6.76 4.70 -0.80
CA MET A 23 -8.04 5.34 -1.10
C MET A 23 -8.41 5.19 -2.57
N ASP A 24 -7.45 5.43 -3.47
CA ASP A 24 -7.66 5.28 -4.90
C ASP A 24 -7.95 3.83 -5.27
N PHE A 25 -7.23 2.89 -4.67
CA PHE A 25 -7.43 1.47 -4.89
C PHE A 25 -8.84 1.03 -4.43
N ARG A 26 -9.26 1.47 -3.25
CA ARG A 26 -10.62 1.22 -2.75
C ARG A 26 -11.67 1.74 -3.73
N ASN A 27 -11.51 2.98 -4.18
CA ASN A 27 -12.47 3.60 -5.11
C ASN A 27 -12.52 2.85 -6.44
N SER A 28 -11.38 2.37 -6.92
CA SER A 28 -11.30 1.56 -8.14
C SER A 28 -12.05 0.23 -7.98
N LEU A 29 -11.88 -0.43 -6.84
CA LEU A 29 -12.58 -1.69 -6.54
C LEU A 29 -14.09 -1.48 -6.49
N ILE A 30 -14.54 -0.42 -5.84
CA ILE A 30 -15.98 -0.09 -5.73
C ILE A 30 -16.57 0.16 -7.12
N LYS A 31 -15.87 0.89 -7.97
CA LYS A 31 -16.30 1.14 -9.35
C LYS A 31 -16.47 -0.14 -10.15
N GLN A 32 -15.64 -1.13 -9.87
CA GLN A 32 -15.66 -2.42 -10.55
C GLN A 32 -16.59 -3.44 -9.89
N ASN A 33 -17.37 -3.03 -8.89
CA ASN A 33 -18.21 -3.91 -8.08
C ASN A 33 -17.39 -5.04 -7.42
N LYS A 34 -16.14 -4.75 -7.05
CA LYS A 34 -15.27 -5.70 -6.36
C LYS A 34 -15.28 -5.44 -4.87
N TYR A 35 -14.92 -6.46 -4.10
CA TYR A 35 -14.90 -6.42 -2.64
C TYR A 35 -13.76 -5.53 -2.16
N ALA A 36 -14.09 -4.47 -1.42
CA ALA A 36 -13.13 -3.47 -0.95
C ALA A 36 -12.86 -3.51 0.56
N ASP A 37 -13.52 -4.39 1.31
CA ASP A 37 -13.38 -4.43 2.77
C ASP A 37 -11.94 -4.61 3.26
N PRO A 38 -11.11 -5.48 2.65
CA PRO A 38 -9.71 -5.59 3.08
C PRO A 38 -8.94 -4.27 2.98
N VAL A 39 -9.23 -3.46 1.95
CA VAL A 39 -8.59 -2.14 1.78
C VAL A 39 -9.08 -1.18 2.86
N ASN A 40 -10.39 -1.18 3.15
CA ASN A 40 -10.96 -0.36 4.23
C ASN A 40 -10.34 -0.70 5.59
N GLU A 41 -10.17 -1.98 5.88
CA GLU A 41 -9.54 -2.44 7.11
C GLU A 41 -8.09 -1.97 7.21
N MET A 42 -7.35 -2.05 6.10
CA MET A 42 -5.97 -1.56 6.06
C MET A 42 -5.92 -0.05 6.28
N MET A 43 -6.83 0.72 5.72
CA MET A 43 -6.88 2.18 5.91
C MET A 43 -7.11 2.55 7.38
N VAL A 44 -7.96 1.81 8.08
CA VAL A 44 -8.20 2.02 9.52
C VAL A 44 -6.97 1.69 10.34
N LYS A 45 -6.24 0.65 9.96
CA LYS A 45 -5.05 0.17 10.66
C LYS A 45 -3.81 1.03 10.40
N LEU A 46 -3.82 1.81 9.32
CA LEU A 46 -2.65 2.54 8.82
C LEU A 46 -2.17 3.61 9.80
N LYS A 47 -0.88 3.56 10.15
CA LYS A 47 -0.21 4.56 10.99
C LYS A 47 1.30 4.51 10.71
N ASP A 48 2.04 5.48 11.27
CA ASP A 48 3.48 5.63 11.03
C ASP A 48 4.31 4.44 11.49
N LYS A 49 3.91 3.77 12.56
CA LYS A 49 4.55 2.54 13.07
C LYS A 49 3.49 1.48 13.20
N MET A 50 3.66 0.37 12.50
CA MET A 50 2.68 -0.70 12.52
C MET A 50 3.35 -2.05 12.25
N LYS A 51 2.69 -3.11 12.69
CA LYS A 51 3.10 -4.47 12.36
C LYS A 51 2.28 -4.97 11.18
N VAL A 52 2.95 -5.57 10.22
CA VAL A 52 2.31 -6.09 9.00
C VAL A 52 2.76 -7.52 8.76
N ASP A 53 1.86 -8.34 8.24
CA ASP A 53 2.18 -9.66 7.74
C ASP A 53 2.35 -9.62 6.22
N LYS A 54 2.62 -10.76 5.63
CA LYS A 54 2.82 -10.88 4.18
C LYS A 54 1.58 -10.47 3.40
N TYR A 55 0.39 -10.82 3.90
CA TYR A 55 -0.88 -10.45 3.28
C TYR A 55 -1.08 -8.93 3.28
N ASP A 56 -0.85 -8.29 4.42
CA ASP A 56 -0.94 -6.83 4.55
C ASP A 56 -0.02 -6.14 3.55
N LEU A 57 1.24 -6.59 3.48
CA LEU A 57 2.22 -6.03 2.54
C LEU A 57 1.83 -6.24 1.10
N GLY A 58 1.30 -7.42 0.77
CA GLY A 58 0.81 -7.70 -0.58
C GLY A 58 -0.27 -6.72 -1.01
N LEU A 59 -1.22 -6.45 -0.12
CA LEU A 59 -2.29 -5.48 -0.36
C LEU A 59 -1.76 -4.07 -0.57
N ILE A 60 -0.84 -3.66 0.29
CA ILE A 60 -0.19 -2.34 0.21
C ILE A 60 0.58 -2.20 -1.11
N ILE A 61 1.38 -3.20 -1.45
CA ILE A 61 2.17 -3.19 -2.68
C ILE A 61 1.27 -3.12 -3.92
N ASN A 62 0.17 -3.87 -3.92
CA ASN A 62 -0.79 -3.82 -5.03
C ASN A 62 -1.40 -2.42 -5.18
N SER A 63 -1.76 -1.77 -4.07
CA SER A 63 -2.33 -0.42 -4.12
C SER A 63 -1.32 0.60 -4.67
N LEU A 64 -0.05 0.48 -4.28
CA LEU A 64 1.01 1.36 -4.78
C LEU A 64 1.29 1.13 -6.27
N ASN A 65 1.27 -0.13 -6.72
CA ASN A 65 1.44 -0.44 -8.15
C ASN A 65 0.31 0.12 -9.00
N GLU A 66 -0.93 0.06 -8.52
CA GLU A 66 -2.09 0.67 -9.18
C GLU A 66 -1.90 2.20 -9.30
N SER A 67 -1.50 2.84 -8.20
CA SER A 67 -1.23 4.29 -8.20
C SER A 67 -0.12 4.64 -9.19
N ARG A 68 0.95 3.86 -9.22
CA ARG A 68 2.06 4.07 -10.13
C ARG A 68 1.60 4.02 -11.59
N THR A 69 0.79 3.03 -11.94
CA THR A 69 0.25 2.88 -13.29
C THR A 69 -0.61 4.09 -13.67
N THR A 70 -1.48 4.53 -12.78
CA THR A 70 -2.33 5.72 -13.01
C THR A 70 -1.48 6.97 -13.21
N MET A 71 -0.47 7.16 -12.36
CA MET A 71 0.43 8.32 -12.46
C MET A 71 1.21 8.32 -13.78
N LEU A 72 1.69 7.16 -14.22
CA LEU A 72 2.39 7.03 -15.51
C LEU A 72 1.47 7.38 -16.67
N ASN A 73 0.21 6.93 -16.63
CA ASN A 73 -0.78 7.24 -17.67
C ASN A 73 -1.10 8.74 -17.70
N ASP A 74 -1.00 9.42 -16.57
CA ASP A 74 -1.25 10.86 -16.45
C ASP A 74 0.02 11.70 -16.60
N ASN A 75 1.13 11.09 -16.99
CA ASN A 75 2.45 11.73 -17.13
C ASN A 75 2.93 12.40 -15.85
N LYS A 76 2.63 11.80 -14.69
CA LYS A 76 3.05 12.29 -13.39
C LYS A 76 4.34 11.60 -12.94
N ASP A 77 5.12 12.29 -12.09
CA ASP A 77 6.33 11.76 -11.50
C ASP A 77 5.96 10.68 -10.46
N THR A 78 6.55 9.49 -10.61
CA THR A 78 6.29 8.34 -9.74
C THR A 78 7.34 8.13 -8.66
N GLU A 79 8.29 9.06 -8.50
CA GLU A 79 9.46 8.87 -7.64
C GLU A 79 9.10 8.48 -6.21
N SER A 80 8.16 9.20 -5.58
CA SER A 80 7.74 8.91 -4.20
C SER A 80 7.16 7.51 -4.05
N VAL A 81 6.33 7.11 -5.02
CA VAL A 81 5.72 5.77 -5.03
C VAL A 81 6.79 4.71 -5.26
N ASP A 82 7.73 4.95 -6.15
CA ASP A 82 8.79 4.00 -6.49
C ASP A 82 9.70 3.73 -5.28
N TYR A 83 10.10 4.76 -4.55
CA TYR A 83 10.91 4.59 -3.34
C TYR A 83 10.19 3.77 -2.28
N LEU A 84 8.92 4.08 -2.06
CA LEU A 84 8.11 3.35 -1.08
C LEU A 84 7.91 1.89 -1.50
N LEU A 85 7.66 1.65 -2.78
CA LEU A 85 7.56 0.28 -3.31
C LEU A 85 8.82 -0.52 -3.07
N LEU A 86 9.99 0.04 -3.38
CA LEU A 86 11.26 -0.65 -3.17
C LEU A 86 11.47 -1.02 -1.71
N LYS A 87 11.18 -0.08 -0.81
CA LYS A 87 11.29 -0.30 0.63
C LYS A 87 10.41 -1.46 1.09
N LEU A 88 9.14 -1.46 0.68
CA LEU A 88 8.17 -2.45 1.14
C LEU A 88 8.36 -3.81 0.47
N ILE A 89 8.78 -3.86 -0.79
CA ILE A 89 9.09 -5.11 -1.47
C ILE A 89 10.25 -5.81 -0.77
N LYS A 90 11.28 -5.10 -0.36
CA LYS A 90 12.40 -5.67 0.38
C LYS A 90 11.95 -6.30 1.70
N ILE A 91 11.02 -5.66 2.40
CA ILE A 91 10.47 -6.19 3.64
C ILE A 91 9.62 -7.43 3.34
N HIS A 92 8.78 -7.37 2.31
CA HIS A 92 7.92 -8.49 1.89
C HIS A 92 8.76 -9.73 1.57
N ASP A 93 9.89 -9.56 0.91
CA ASP A 93 10.75 -10.67 0.52
C ASP A 93 11.39 -11.39 1.74
N THR A 94 11.38 -10.77 2.91
CA THR A 94 11.91 -11.35 4.14
C THR A 94 10.85 -12.07 4.99
N LEU A 95 9.60 -12.06 4.56
CA LEU A 95 8.49 -12.68 5.31
C LEU A 95 8.14 -14.10 4.87
#